data_6ca7aed0f4d038e77aad588a48be1491
#
_entry.id   6ca7aed0f4d038e77aad588a48be1491
#
_cell.length_a   1.000
_cell.length_b   1.000
_cell.length_c   1.000
_cell.angle_alpha   90.00
_cell.angle_beta   90.00
_cell.angle_gamma   90.00
#
_symmetry.space_group_name_H-M   'P 1'
#
loop_
_entity.id
_entity.type
_entity.pdbx_description
1 polymer ?
#
loop_
_entity_poly.entity_id
_entity_poly.type
_entity_poly.pdbx_seq_one_letter_code
_entity_poly.pdbx_strand_id
1 'polypeptide(L)'
;MTVPFFERSEQAITELARKHGNAVARVARNILGNEQDTEECVNDTYLGTWKAIPPNRPSPLRTFVCKIARNLATMKYHANTAEKRNSHYDVALNELEDCFSDGKSIEDEYDAKELSDAINSFLATLNYTDRFIFTRRYWYSDPLQDIAKMANTTTNSVTVRLFRIREKLKHYLVKEGLLV
;
A
#
# COMPACT_ATOMS: atom_id res chain seq x y z
N MET A 1 -4.45 -22.51 4.32
CA MET A 1 -5.57 -21.56 4.12
C MET A 1 -5.88 -21.26 2.66
N THR A 2 -5.06 -21.70 1.74
CA THR A 2 -5.28 -21.62 0.28
C THR A 2 -5.95 -22.86 -0.32
N VAL A 3 -6.13 -23.92 0.47
CA VAL A 3 -6.71 -25.20 0.04
C VAL A 3 -8.08 -25.03 -0.64
N PRO A 4 -9.05 -24.28 -0.06
CA PRO A 4 -10.37 -24.13 -0.71
C PRO A 4 -10.31 -23.45 -2.09
N PHE A 5 -9.33 -22.58 -2.34
CA PHE A 5 -9.11 -21.97 -3.66
C PHE A 5 -8.61 -22.99 -4.69
N PHE A 6 -7.70 -23.90 -4.27
CA PHE A 6 -7.20 -24.96 -5.16
C PHE A 6 -8.28 -25.97 -5.51
N GLU A 7 -9.20 -26.21 -4.59
CA GLU A 7 -10.33 -27.11 -4.79
C GLU A 7 -11.49 -26.41 -5.54
N ARG A 8 -11.35 -25.12 -5.89
CA ARG A 8 -12.43 -24.31 -6.50
C ARG A 8 -13.74 -24.37 -5.71
N SER A 9 -13.64 -24.39 -4.39
CA SER A 9 -14.78 -24.42 -3.49
C SER A 9 -15.45 -23.04 -3.40
N GLU A 10 -16.77 -22.98 -3.51
CA GLU A 10 -17.57 -21.76 -3.33
C GLU A 10 -17.34 -21.11 -1.95
N GLN A 11 -16.98 -21.92 -0.95
CA GLN A 11 -16.65 -21.45 0.39
C GLN A 11 -15.36 -20.60 0.43
N ALA A 12 -14.49 -20.70 -0.58
CA ALA A 12 -13.21 -19.99 -0.61
C ALA A 12 -13.40 -18.47 -0.54
N ILE A 13 -14.34 -17.93 -1.31
CA ILE A 13 -14.65 -16.48 -1.33
C ILE A 13 -15.27 -16.04 -0.01
N THR A 14 -16.20 -16.82 0.52
CA THR A 14 -16.84 -16.54 1.82
C THR A 14 -15.81 -16.50 2.96
N GLU A 15 -14.91 -17.46 3.00
CA GLU A 15 -13.82 -17.53 3.96
C GLU A 15 -12.83 -16.35 3.78
N LEU A 16 -12.53 -15.98 2.55
CA LEU A 16 -11.68 -14.83 2.23
C LEU A 16 -12.31 -13.54 2.76
N ALA A 17 -13.58 -13.30 2.45
CA ALA A 17 -14.33 -12.14 2.89
C ALA A 17 -14.37 -12.06 4.42
N ARG A 18 -14.70 -13.18 5.08
CA ARG A 18 -14.76 -13.25 6.55
C ARG A 18 -13.43 -12.91 7.23
N LYS A 19 -12.31 -13.41 6.69
CA LYS A 19 -10.98 -13.27 7.32
C LYS A 19 -10.23 -12.00 6.92
N HIS A 20 -10.43 -11.52 5.71
CA HIS A 20 -9.62 -10.44 5.14
C HIS A 20 -10.46 -9.26 4.61
N GLY A 21 -11.78 -9.37 4.54
CA GLY A 21 -12.66 -8.35 3.97
C GLY A 21 -12.45 -6.97 4.57
N ASN A 22 -12.34 -6.86 5.89
CA ASN A 22 -12.09 -5.58 6.56
C ASN A 22 -10.76 -4.94 6.14
N ALA A 23 -9.72 -5.74 5.91
CA ALA A 23 -8.43 -5.22 5.47
C ALA A 23 -8.49 -4.77 4.01
N VAL A 24 -9.15 -5.54 3.15
CA VAL A 24 -9.37 -5.21 1.73
C VAL A 24 -10.18 -3.93 1.59
N ALA A 25 -11.34 -3.85 2.26
CA ALA A 25 -12.21 -2.67 2.23
C ALA A 25 -11.50 -1.41 2.74
N ARG A 26 -10.68 -1.53 3.79
CA ARG A 26 -9.90 -0.39 4.29
C ARG A 26 -8.89 0.11 3.27
N VAL A 27 -8.14 -0.78 2.61
CA VAL A 27 -7.19 -0.38 1.55
C VAL A 27 -7.91 0.33 0.42
N ALA A 28 -9.00 -0.23 -0.07
CA ALA A 28 -9.80 0.37 -1.14
C ALA A 28 -10.35 1.75 -0.74
N ARG A 29 -10.95 1.86 0.45
CA ARG A 29 -11.53 3.12 0.95
C ARG A 29 -10.49 4.22 1.14
N ASN A 30 -9.31 3.90 1.65
CA ASN A 30 -8.24 4.86 1.85
C ASN A 30 -7.73 5.46 0.55
N ILE A 31 -7.80 4.70 -0.54
CA ILE A 31 -7.36 5.13 -1.87
C ILE A 31 -8.49 5.84 -2.62
N LEU A 32 -9.69 5.24 -2.65
CA LEU A 32 -10.80 5.72 -3.48
C LEU A 32 -11.63 6.84 -2.83
N GLY A 33 -11.70 6.86 -1.49
CA GLY A 33 -12.37 7.91 -0.72
C GLY A 33 -13.90 7.91 -0.80
N ASN A 34 -14.54 6.96 -1.52
CA ASN A 34 -15.99 6.83 -1.61
C ASN A 34 -16.44 5.37 -1.45
N GLU A 35 -17.66 5.16 -0.96
CA GLU A 35 -18.16 3.84 -0.59
C GLU A 35 -18.51 2.98 -1.82
N GLN A 36 -19.13 3.56 -2.84
CA GLN A 36 -19.54 2.84 -4.04
C GLN A 36 -18.36 2.21 -4.79
N ASP A 37 -17.31 3.01 -5.07
CA ASP A 37 -16.09 2.51 -5.69
C ASP A 37 -15.34 1.52 -4.78
N THR A 38 -15.44 1.71 -3.46
CA THR A 38 -14.85 0.79 -2.49
C THR A 38 -15.50 -0.59 -2.57
N GLU A 39 -16.83 -0.67 -2.57
CA GLU A 39 -17.57 -1.94 -2.67
C GLU A 39 -17.26 -2.67 -3.98
N GLU A 40 -17.25 -1.95 -5.11
CA GLU A 40 -16.90 -2.51 -6.40
C GLU A 40 -15.47 -3.05 -6.40
N CYS A 41 -14.50 -2.27 -5.90
CA CYS A 41 -13.11 -2.69 -5.79
C CYS A 41 -12.94 -3.93 -4.88
N VAL A 42 -13.71 -4.04 -3.81
CA VAL A 42 -13.71 -5.22 -2.92
C VAL A 42 -14.16 -6.45 -3.68
N ASN A 43 -15.26 -6.35 -4.45
CA ASN A 43 -15.80 -7.46 -5.25
C ASN A 43 -14.80 -7.88 -6.34
N ASP A 44 -14.21 -6.91 -7.04
CA ASP A 44 -13.18 -7.16 -8.05
C ASP A 44 -11.93 -7.81 -7.44
N THR A 45 -11.58 -7.43 -6.21
CA THR A 45 -10.46 -8.05 -5.47
C THR A 45 -10.73 -9.54 -5.22
N TYR A 46 -11.94 -9.90 -4.83
CA TYR A 46 -12.30 -11.32 -4.63
C TYR A 46 -12.26 -12.10 -5.95
N LEU A 47 -12.79 -11.53 -7.02
CA LEU A 47 -12.72 -12.11 -8.35
C LEU A 47 -11.27 -12.24 -8.84
N GLY A 48 -10.46 -11.20 -8.67
CA GLY A 48 -9.04 -11.22 -9.01
C GLY A 48 -8.27 -12.29 -8.23
N THR A 49 -8.56 -12.44 -6.94
CA THR A 49 -7.97 -13.48 -6.10
C THR A 49 -8.38 -14.88 -6.57
N TRP A 50 -9.67 -15.07 -6.90
CA TRP A 50 -10.19 -16.31 -7.43
C TRP A 50 -9.53 -16.71 -8.74
N LYS A 51 -9.30 -15.76 -9.64
CA LYS A 51 -8.61 -16.01 -10.91
C LYS A 51 -7.13 -16.31 -10.73
N ALA A 52 -6.49 -15.66 -9.76
CA ALA A 52 -5.05 -15.79 -9.52
C ALA A 52 -4.66 -17.08 -8.77
N ILE A 53 -5.59 -17.70 -8.03
CA ILE A 53 -5.34 -18.94 -7.28
C ILE A 53 -6.29 -20.04 -7.80
N PRO A 54 -5.80 -21.17 -8.36
CA PRO A 54 -4.42 -21.40 -8.78
C PRO A 54 -4.04 -20.59 -10.03
N PRO A 55 -2.78 -20.56 -10.46
CA PRO A 55 -1.62 -21.39 -10.00
C PRO A 55 -0.86 -20.82 -8.79
N ASN A 56 -1.05 -19.54 -8.43
CA ASN A 56 -0.30 -18.91 -7.35
C ASN A 56 -0.58 -19.57 -5.99
N ARG A 57 0.46 -19.68 -5.16
CA ARG A 57 0.37 -20.17 -3.76
C ARG A 57 0.88 -19.09 -2.80
N PRO A 58 0.12 -17.98 -2.63
CA PRO A 58 0.60 -16.86 -1.84
C PRO A 58 0.70 -17.19 -0.34
N SER A 59 1.82 -16.77 0.26
CA SER A 59 2.02 -16.83 1.70
C SER A 59 2.77 -15.55 2.15
N PRO A 60 2.17 -14.70 2.99
CA PRO A 60 0.83 -14.81 3.56
C PRO A 60 -0.29 -14.36 2.58
N LEU A 61 -1.40 -15.06 2.61
CA LEU A 61 -2.56 -14.77 1.75
C LEU A 61 -3.08 -13.34 1.92
N ARG A 62 -3.11 -12.81 3.15
CA ARG A 62 -3.56 -11.44 3.44
C ARG A 62 -2.79 -10.39 2.63
N THR A 63 -1.46 -10.49 2.59
CA THR A 63 -0.61 -9.54 1.85
C THR A 63 -0.90 -9.61 0.35
N PHE A 64 -1.08 -10.80 -0.18
CA PHE A 64 -1.41 -11.01 -1.59
C PHE A 64 -2.76 -10.38 -1.97
N VAL A 65 -3.80 -10.61 -1.17
CA VAL A 65 -5.13 -10.05 -1.43
C VAL A 65 -5.13 -8.53 -1.29
N CYS A 66 -4.45 -7.97 -0.27
CA CYS A 66 -4.31 -6.52 -0.13
C CYS A 66 -3.51 -5.89 -1.28
N LYS A 67 -2.54 -6.62 -1.87
CA LYS A 67 -1.83 -6.16 -3.08
C LYS A 67 -2.77 -6.07 -4.29
N ILE A 68 -3.63 -7.07 -4.50
CA ILE A 68 -4.65 -7.03 -5.56
C ILE A 68 -5.58 -5.83 -5.34
N ALA A 69 -6.11 -5.67 -4.11
CA ALA A 69 -6.98 -4.56 -3.76
C ALA A 69 -6.34 -3.19 -4.03
N ARG A 70 -5.07 -3.02 -3.61
CA ARG A 70 -4.33 -1.78 -3.85
C ARG A 70 -4.18 -1.50 -5.34
N ASN A 71 -3.77 -2.49 -6.12
CA ASN A 71 -3.58 -2.31 -7.56
C ASN A 71 -4.89 -1.91 -8.26
N LEU A 72 -6.00 -2.58 -7.95
CA LEU A 72 -7.31 -2.27 -8.50
C LEU A 72 -7.79 -0.87 -8.07
N ALA A 73 -7.65 -0.55 -6.78
CA ALA A 73 -8.01 0.77 -6.27
C ALA A 73 -7.18 1.88 -6.91
N THR A 74 -5.87 1.70 -7.08
CA THR A 74 -5.00 2.68 -7.73
C THR A 74 -5.34 2.85 -9.21
N MET A 75 -5.61 1.76 -9.95
CA MET A 75 -6.06 1.83 -11.33
C MET A 75 -7.38 2.61 -11.45
N LYS A 76 -8.36 2.31 -10.60
CA LYS A 76 -9.65 2.99 -10.59
C LYS A 76 -9.51 4.45 -10.18
N TYR A 77 -8.67 4.74 -9.19
CA TYR A 77 -8.32 6.10 -8.77
C TYR A 77 -7.79 6.92 -9.95
N HIS A 78 -6.79 6.43 -10.69
CA HIS A 78 -6.24 7.13 -11.85
C HIS A 78 -7.25 7.29 -12.98
N ALA A 79 -8.15 6.34 -13.20
CA ALA A 79 -9.22 6.46 -14.18
C ALA A 79 -10.24 7.56 -13.82
N ASN A 80 -10.48 7.78 -12.52
CA ASN A 80 -11.47 8.73 -12.01
C ASN A 80 -10.89 10.13 -11.69
N THR A 81 -9.58 10.35 -11.87
CA THR A 81 -8.83 11.49 -11.25
C THR A 81 -9.08 12.86 -11.92
N ALA A 82 -10.06 13.03 -12.80
CA ALA A 82 -10.39 14.39 -13.29
C ALA A 82 -11.04 15.27 -12.21
N GLU A 83 -11.61 14.76 -11.10
CA GLU A 83 -12.46 15.56 -10.21
C GLU A 83 -12.22 15.50 -8.69
N LYS A 84 -11.42 14.60 -8.13
CA LYS A 84 -11.34 14.44 -6.65
C LYS A 84 -9.94 14.21 -6.09
N ARG A 85 -9.14 15.26 -5.99
CA ARG A 85 -7.88 15.27 -5.24
C ARG A 85 -8.16 15.54 -3.76
N ASN A 86 -8.45 14.52 -2.94
CA ASN A 86 -8.51 14.67 -1.46
C ASN A 86 -8.56 13.32 -0.72
N SER A 87 -7.97 12.28 -1.25
CA SER A 87 -7.88 10.99 -0.57
C SER A 87 -6.68 10.94 0.39
N HIS A 88 -6.72 10.03 1.37
CA HIS A 88 -5.53 9.75 2.20
C HIS A 88 -4.34 9.26 1.37
N TYR A 89 -4.61 8.70 0.20
CA TYR A 89 -3.60 8.31 -0.79
C TYR A 89 -2.88 9.53 -1.36
N ASP A 90 -3.60 10.59 -1.78
CA ASP A 90 -2.97 11.83 -2.29
C ASP A 90 -2.05 12.46 -1.26
N VAL A 91 -2.53 12.57 -0.01
CA VAL A 91 -1.73 13.16 1.06
C VAL A 91 -0.46 12.35 1.30
N ALA A 92 -0.56 11.01 1.30
CA ALA A 92 0.61 10.15 1.47
C ALA A 92 1.56 10.22 0.26
N LEU A 93 1.03 10.32 -0.97
CA LEU A 93 1.82 10.45 -2.19
C LEU A 93 2.58 11.78 -2.18
N ASN A 94 1.90 12.90 -1.93
CA ASN A 94 2.52 14.22 -1.85
C ASN A 94 3.64 14.27 -0.79
N GLU A 95 3.44 13.64 0.39
CA GLU A 95 4.48 13.54 1.43
C GLU A 95 5.75 12.83 0.92
N LEU A 96 5.62 11.87 0.01
CA LEU A 96 6.76 11.19 -0.60
C LEU A 96 7.37 12.03 -1.73
N GLU A 97 6.55 12.61 -2.58
CA GLU A 97 7.00 13.48 -3.68
C GLU A 97 7.79 14.67 -3.15
N ASP A 98 7.30 15.35 -2.09
CA ASP A 98 8.03 16.44 -1.43
C ASP A 98 9.40 16.00 -0.89
N CYS A 99 9.54 14.74 -0.48
CA CYS A 99 10.81 14.20 -0.02
C CYS A 99 11.83 14.02 -1.16
N PHE A 100 11.34 13.76 -2.39
CA PHE A 100 12.19 13.47 -3.55
C PHE A 100 12.36 14.67 -4.48
N SER A 101 11.53 15.70 -4.36
CA SER A 101 11.51 16.87 -5.26
C SER A 101 12.60 17.90 -4.95
N ASP A 102 13.86 17.55 -5.17
CA ASP A 102 14.91 18.57 -5.39
C ASP A 102 15.11 18.86 -6.89
N GLY A 103 14.01 18.89 -7.67
CA GLY A 103 13.97 19.50 -9.01
C GLY A 103 14.30 18.61 -10.19
N LYS A 104 14.46 17.30 -10.03
CA LYS A 104 14.54 16.36 -11.16
C LYS A 104 13.49 15.27 -11.02
N SER A 105 12.71 15.08 -12.08
CA SER A 105 11.75 13.98 -12.22
C SER A 105 12.50 12.63 -12.18
N ILE A 106 12.00 11.70 -11.36
CA ILE A 106 12.48 10.31 -11.32
C ILE A 106 12.12 9.57 -12.63
N GLU A 107 11.36 10.22 -13.52
CA GLU A 107 10.68 9.57 -14.64
C GLU A 107 11.58 9.09 -15.80
N ASP A 108 12.85 9.51 -15.89
CA ASP A 108 13.61 9.28 -17.11
C ASP A 108 14.85 8.36 -17.03
N GLU A 109 15.27 7.87 -15.87
CA GLU A 109 16.56 7.16 -15.81
C GLU A 109 16.60 5.81 -15.04
N TYR A 110 15.56 5.43 -14.27
CA TYR A 110 15.67 4.23 -13.44
C TYR A 110 14.58 3.19 -13.72
N ASP A 111 15.00 1.93 -13.82
CA ASP A 111 14.07 0.79 -13.84
C ASP A 111 13.25 0.79 -12.53
N ALA A 112 11.93 0.85 -12.66
CA ALA A 112 10.99 0.81 -11.53
C ALA A 112 11.24 -0.40 -10.60
N LYS A 113 11.89 -1.44 -11.11
CA LYS A 113 12.32 -2.60 -10.35
C LYS A 113 13.50 -2.25 -9.44
N GLU A 114 14.50 -1.54 -9.94
CA GLU A 114 15.69 -1.16 -9.16
C GLU A 114 15.31 -0.25 -7.98
N LEU A 115 14.48 0.75 -8.22
CA LEU A 115 13.93 1.62 -7.17
C LEU A 115 13.12 0.80 -6.14
N SER A 116 12.28 -0.13 -6.60
CA SER A 116 11.51 -1.01 -5.72
C SER A 116 12.41 -1.88 -4.84
N ASP A 117 13.47 -2.45 -5.40
CA ASP A 117 14.42 -3.29 -4.68
C ASP A 117 15.23 -2.46 -3.66
N ALA A 118 15.62 -1.24 -4.01
CA ALA A 118 16.30 -0.32 -3.10
C ALA A 118 15.40 0.10 -1.92
N ILE A 119 14.13 0.44 -2.17
CA ILE A 119 13.16 0.75 -1.12
C ILE A 119 12.96 -0.46 -0.20
N ASN A 120 12.81 -1.67 -0.74
CA ASN A 120 12.67 -2.87 0.06
C ASN A 120 13.91 -3.13 0.93
N SER A 121 15.10 -2.93 0.38
CA SER A 121 16.37 -3.04 1.11
C SER A 121 16.45 -2.01 2.22
N PHE A 122 16.09 -0.74 1.96
CA PHE A 122 15.99 0.29 2.99
C PHE A 122 15.02 -0.09 4.11
N LEU A 123 13.82 -0.55 3.76
CA LEU A 123 12.81 -0.95 4.75
C LEU A 123 13.31 -2.11 5.63
N ALA A 124 14.15 -3.00 5.12
CA ALA A 124 14.77 -4.06 5.90
C ALA A 124 15.74 -3.54 6.97
N THR A 125 16.33 -2.34 6.77
CA THR A 125 17.23 -1.71 7.76
C THR A 125 16.48 -1.06 8.93
N LEU A 126 15.18 -0.77 8.77
CA LEU A 126 14.39 -0.11 9.80
C LEU A 126 14.03 -1.08 10.93
N ASN A 127 13.92 -0.53 12.16
CA ASN A 127 13.32 -1.28 13.25
C ASN A 127 11.83 -1.59 12.95
N TYR A 128 11.26 -2.54 13.68
CA TYR A 128 9.90 -3.03 13.45
C TYR A 128 8.86 -1.90 13.47
N THR A 129 8.92 -0.99 14.44
CA THR A 129 7.94 0.09 14.62
C THR A 129 7.99 1.08 13.46
N ASP A 130 9.18 1.52 13.05
CA ASP A 130 9.36 2.48 11.96
C ASP A 130 8.94 1.87 10.62
N ARG A 131 9.31 0.60 10.37
CA ARG A 131 8.86 -0.15 9.19
C ARG A 131 7.35 -0.33 9.18
N PHE A 132 6.74 -0.64 10.32
CA PHE A 132 5.29 -0.75 10.46
C PHE A 132 4.60 0.57 10.12
N ILE A 133 5.01 1.69 10.73
CA ILE A 133 4.45 3.03 10.52
C ILE A 133 4.57 3.44 9.04
N PHE A 134 5.74 3.26 8.43
CA PHE A 134 5.99 3.57 7.03
C PHE A 134 5.08 2.75 6.10
N THR A 135 5.02 1.44 6.29
CA THR A 135 4.18 0.56 5.49
C THR A 135 2.70 0.90 5.64
N ARG A 136 2.23 1.24 6.85
CA ARG A 136 0.84 1.65 7.08
C ARG A 136 0.51 2.94 6.35
N ARG A 137 1.41 3.92 6.37
CA ARG A 137 1.19 5.22 5.73
C ARG A 137 1.22 5.12 4.21
N TYR A 138 2.29 4.56 3.63
CA TYR A 138 2.56 4.64 2.20
C TYR A 138 2.06 3.44 1.39
N TRP A 139 1.93 2.29 2.02
CA TRP A 139 1.37 1.11 1.34
C TRP A 139 -0.13 0.96 1.54
N TYR A 140 -0.63 1.17 2.77
CA TYR A 140 -2.05 1.04 3.09
C TYR A 140 -2.81 2.36 3.05
N SER A 141 -2.12 3.49 2.89
CA SER A 141 -2.66 4.86 2.89
C SER A 141 -3.50 5.17 4.14
N ASP A 142 -3.12 4.59 5.29
CA ASP A 142 -3.86 4.80 6.52
C ASP A 142 -3.73 6.24 7.04
N PRO A 143 -4.79 6.79 7.62
CA PRO A 143 -4.74 8.05 8.35
C PRO A 143 -3.75 8.01 9.51
N LEU A 144 -3.04 9.11 9.77
CA LEU A 144 -2.06 9.20 10.87
C LEU A 144 -2.65 8.83 12.23
N GLN A 145 -3.92 9.19 12.48
CA GLN A 145 -4.63 8.87 13.73
C GLN A 145 -4.81 7.36 13.91
N ASP A 146 -5.11 6.63 12.84
CA ASP A 146 -5.30 5.18 12.91
C ASP A 146 -3.97 4.45 13.06
N ILE A 147 -2.92 4.95 12.40
CA ILE A 147 -1.55 4.44 12.60
C ILE A 147 -1.13 4.63 14.07
N ALA A 148 -1.40 5.80 14.65
CA ALA A 148 -1.08 6.10 16.04
C ALA A 148 -1.78 5.14 17.02
N LYS A 149 -3.08 4.88 16.81
CA LYS A 149 -3.84 3.88 17.60
C LYS A 149 -3.23 2.48 17.46
N MET A 150 -2.92 2.04 16.23
CA MET A 150 -2.35 0.72 15.98
C MET A 150 -0.94 0.55 16.56
N ALA A 151 -0.14 1.64 16.57
CA ALA A 151 1.21 1.64 17.12
C ALA A 151 1.28 1.98 18.62
N ASN A 152 0.12 2.16 19.27
CA ASN A 152 0.00 2.57 20.67
C ASN A 152 0.86 3.81 20.99
N THR A 153 0.70 4.87 20.19
CA THR A 153 1.46 6.12 20.30
C THR A 153 0.59 7.33 19.93
N THR A 154 1.16 8.53 19.90
CA THR A 154 0.46 9.75 19.51
C THR A 154 0.61 10.04 18.02
N THR A 155 -0.35 10.75 17.43
CA THR A 155 -0.29 11.20 16.03
C THR A 155 0.97 12.04 15.76
N ASN A 156 1.33 12.93 16.70
CA ASN A 156 2.54 13.72 16.58
C ASN A 156 3.82 12.85 16.54
N SER A 157 3.88 11.81 17.37
CA SER A 157 5.00 10.85 17.33
C SER A 157 5.09 10.13 15.98
N VAL A 158 3.95 9.73 15.40
CA VAL A 158 3.89 9.13 14.05
C VAL A 158 4.40 10.09 13.00
N THR A 159 3.94 11.36 13.01
CA THR A 159 4.37 12.40 12.08
C THR A 159 5.88 12.63 12.13
N VAL A 160 6.45 12.80 13.34
CA VAL A 160 7.89 13.00 13.50
C VAL A 160 8.70 11.78 13.05
N ARG A 161 8.21 10.56 13.33
CA ARG A 161 8.87 9.33 12.88
C ARG A 161 8.84 9.23 11.35
N LEU A 162 7.70 9.46 10.70
CA LEU A 162 7.58 9.45 9.25
C LEU A 162 8.51 10.46 8.59
N PHE A 163 8.58 11.67 9.12
CA PHE A 163 9.54 12.67 8.64
C PHE A 163 10.99 12.15 8.70
N ARG A 164 11.42 11.62 9.86
CA ARG A 164 12.77 11.07 10.01
C ARG A 164 13.04 9.86 9.11
N ILE A 165 12.03 9.03 8.85
CA ILE A 165 12.17 7.88 7.96
C ILE A 165 12.33 8.36 6.51
N ARG A 166 11.56 9.37 6.07
CA ARG A 166 11.70 9.96 4.74
C ARG A 166 13.09 10.56 4.51
N GLU A 167 13.59 11.32 5.48
CA GLU A 167 14.96 11.86 5.43
C GLU A 167 16.01 10.75 5.29
N LYS A 168 15.88 9.67 6.07
CA LYS A 168 16.78 8.52 5.96
C LYS A 168 16.66 7.81 4.60
N LEU A 169 15.45 7.70 4.07
CA LEU A 169 15.20 7.09 2.75
C LEU A 169 15.85 7.94 1.66
N LYS A 170 15.69 9.28 1.70
CA LYS A 170 16.32 10.20 0.78
C LYS A 170 17.85 10.01 0.77
N HIS A 171 18.48 10.06 1.95
CA HIS A 171 19.92 9.83 2.07
C HIS A 171 20.37 8.45 1.58
N TYR A 172 19.56 7.43 1.83
CA TYR A 172 19.83 6.08 1.36
C TYR A 172 19.80 6.01 -0.17
N LEU A 173 18.78 6.57 -0.81
CA LEU A 173 18.65 6.56 -2.27
C LEU A 173 19.73 7.40 -2.96
N VAL A 174 20.15 8.53 -2.36
CA VAL A 174 21.31 9.30 -2.85
C VAL A 174 22.59 8.47 -2.78
N LYS A 175 22.81 7.74 -1.69
CA LYS A 175 23.98 6.86 -1.52
C LYS A 175 23.98 5.70 -2.53
N GLU A 176 22.83 5.16 -2.85
CA GLU A 176 22.68 4.11 -3.88
C GLU A 176 22.73 4.67 -5.32
N GLY A 177 22.86 6.00 -5.48
CA GLY A 177 22.92 6.65 -6.80
C GLY A 177 21.56 6.74 -7.50
N LEU A 178 20.48 6.52 -6.79
CA LEU A 178 19.10 6.57 -7.29
C LEU A 178 18.44 7.95 -7.12
N LEU A 179 19.10 8.87 -6.45
CA LEU A 179 18.76 10.29 -6.34
C LEU A 179 20.06 11.11 -6.43
N VAL A 180 19.95 12.30 -6.99
CA VAL A 180 21.09 13.25 -7.13
C VAL A 180 21.02 14.32 -6.04
#